data_cfdbea7b2200604e34d55d06f4c951a2
#
_entry.id   cfdbea7b2200604e34d55d06f4c951a2
#
_cell.length_a   1.000
_cell.length_b   1.000
_cell.length_c   1.000
_cell.angle_alpha   90.00
_cell.angle_beta   90.00
_cell.angle_gamma   90.00
#
_symmetry.space_group_name_H-M   'P 1'
#
loop_
_entity.id
_entity.type
_entity.pdbx_description
1 polymer ?
#
loop_
_entity_poly.entity_id
_entity_poly.type
_entity_poly.pdbx_seq_one_letter_code
_entity_poly.pdbx_strand_id
1 'polypeptide(L)'
;MKYSVAFASEVDSWKWAKRAEALGFHAAWFYDTQLLNPDVFICMALAAHETTTIRLGTGVLVPSNRIEPVTANAFASLNRLAPGRIDFGVGTGFTARRTMGLGAIPLARTKV
;
A
#
# COMPACT_ATOMS: atom_id res chain seq x y z
N MET A 1 3.81 -11.89 -19.87
CA MET A 1 4.25 -11.96 -18.47
C MET A 1 4.08 -10.58 -17.82
N LYS A 2 3.58 -10.54 -16.60
CA LYS A 2 3.34 -9.29 -15.88
C LYS A 2 4.39 -9.12 -14.78
N TYR A 3 5.02 -7.96 -14.76
CA TYR A 3 6.02 -7.62 -13.75
C TYR A 3 5.49 -6.53 -12.82
N SER A 4 5.82 -6.63 -11.55
CA SER A 4 5.48 -5.64 -10.54
C SER A 4 6.74 -5.15 -9.85
N VAL A 5 6.67 -3.96 -9.27
CA VAL A 5 7.74 -3.40 -8.46
C VAL A 5 7.20 -3.14 -7.05
N ALA A 6 8.04 -3.34 -6.05
CA ALA A 6 7.71 -3.02 -4.66
C ALA A 6 8.79 -2.09 -4.12
N PHE A 7 8.38 -1.11 -3.34
CA PHE A 7 9.32 -0.19 -2.72
C PHE A 7 8.81 0.34 -1.39
N ALA A 8 9.77 0.74 -0.56
CA ALA A 8 9.46 1.41 0.69
C ALA A 8 8.70 2.70 0.37
N SER A 9 7.59 2.93 1.07
CA SER A 9 6.75 4.10 0.82
C SER A 9 7.49 5.38 1.20
N GLU A 10 7.54 6.31 0.26
CA GLU A 10 8.06 7.67 0.44
C GLU A 10 7.10 8.65 -0.20
N VAL A 11 7.11 9.90 0.26
CA VAL A 11 6.20 10.91 -0.29
C VAL A 11 6.48 11.19 -1.76
N ASP A 12 7.70 10.91 -2.23
CA ASP A 12 8.07 11.04 -3.63
C ASP A 12 8.03 9.73 -4.41
N SER A 13 7.51 8.64 -3.81
CA SER A 13 7.36 7.33 -4.49
C SER A 13 6.51 7.42 -5.75
N TRP A 14 5.67 8.43 -5.88
CA TRP A 14 4.89 8.66 -7.11
C TRP A 14 5.79 8.81 -8.34
N LYS A 15 7.00 9.35 -8.17
CA LYS A 15 7.98 9.48 -9.27
C LYS A 15 8.39 8.10 -9.79
N TRP A 16 8.63 7.17 -8.88
CA TRP A 16 9.01 5.79 -9.22
C TRP A 16 7.84 5.00 -9.79
N ALA A 17 6.64 5.20 -9.26
CA ALA A 17 5.43 4.59 -9.80
C ALA A 17 5.16 5.07 -11.23
N LYS A 18 5.32 6.36 -11.48
CA LYS A 18 5.19 6.94 -12.81
C LYS A 18 6.25 6.39 -13.77
N ARG A 19 7.48 6.24 -13.30
CA ARG A 19 8.57 5.63 -14.08
C ARG A 19 8.26 4.17 -14.40
N ALA A 20 7.78 3.42 -13.41
CA ALA A 20 7.39 2.01 -13.60
C ALA A 20 6.27 1.87 -14.62
N GLU A 21 5.28 2.77 -14.57
CA GLU A 21 4.21 2.81 -15.56
C GLU A 21 4.77 3.03 -16.97
N ALA A 22 5.66 3.99 -17.13
CA ALA A 22 6.29 4.28 -18.43
C ALA A 22 7.09 3.10 -18.97
N LEU A 23 7.66 2.28 -18.07
CA LEU A 23 8.43 1.09 -18.42
C LEU A 23 7.56 -0.16 -18.64
N GLY A 24 6.25 -0.06 -18.46
CA GLY A 24 5.32 -1.16 -18.71
C GLY A 24 5.12 -2.11 -17.52
N PHE A 25 5.50 -1.72 -16.31
CA PHE A 25 5.20 -2.53 -15.12
C PHE A 25 3.71 -2.60 -14.89
N HIS A 26 3.23 -3.77 -14.47
CA HIS A 26 1.82 -4.02 -14.22
C HIS A 26 1.30 -3.37 -12.93
N ALA A 27 2.11 -3.43 -11.87
CA ALA A 27 1.71 -2.94 -10.56
C ALA A 27 2.90 -2.40 -9.76
N ALA A 28 2.60 -1.50 -8.84
CA ALA A 28 3.52 -0.98 -7.83
C ALA A 28 2.94 -1.27 -6.44
N TRP A 29 3.78 -1.83 -5.56
CA TRP A 29 3.39 -2.23 -4.21
C TRP A 29 4.07 -1.35 -3.18
N PHE A 30 3.28 -0.84 -2.23
CA PHE A 30 3.72 0.10 -1.20
C PHE A 30 3.74 -0.56 0.18
N TYR A 31 4.77 -0.29 0.97
CA TYR A 31 4.92 -0.84 2.31
C TYR A 31 4.13 -0.02 3.33
N ASP A 32 3.51 -0.72 4.29
CA ASP A 32 2.78 -0.13 5.42
C ASP A 32 3.59 -0.35 6.70
N THR A 33 4.59 0.50 6.91
CA THR A 33 5.57 0.32 7.99
C THR A 33 5.72 1.63 8.77
N GLN A 34 4.89 1.81 9.79
CA GLN A 34 4.90 3.00 10.62
C GLN A 34 6.27 3.18 11.28
N LEU A 35 6.69 4.42 11.45
CA LEU A 35 7.97 4.84 12.01
C LEU A 35 9.20 4.56 11.11
N LEU A 36 9.08 3.70 10.12
CA LEU A 36 10.13 3.48 9.11
C LEU A 36 9.85 4.21 7.81
N ASN A 37 8.58 4.26 7.40
CA ASN A 37 8.16 4.89 6.15
C ASN A 37 7.02 5.86 6.40
N PRO A 38 6.86 6.88 5.56
CA PRO A 38 5.66 7.72 5.54
C PRO A 38 4.39 6.89 5.35
N ASP A 39 3.25 7.48 5.70
CA ASP A 39 1.95 6.81 5.64
C ASP A 39 1.69 6.24 4.24
N VAL A 40 1.32 4.96 4.19
CA VAL A 40 1.13 4.23 2.94
C VAL A 40 0.02 4.83 2.08
N PHE A 41 -1.07 5.28 2.68
CA PHE A 41 -2.22 5.83 1.94
C PHE A 41 -1.91 7.19 1.34
N ILE A 42 -1.13 8.02 2.03
CA ILE A 42 -0.68 9.31 1.50
C ILE A 42 0.22 9.07 0.27
N CYS A 43 1.18 8.16 0.39
CA CYS A 43 2.08 7.82 -0.71
C CYS A 43 1.31 7.24 -1.91
N MET A 44 0.35 6.36 -1.66
CA MET A 44 -0.48 5.78 -2.71
C MET A 44 -1.39 6.82 -3.36
N ALA A 45 -1.93 7.77 -2.59
CA ALA A 45 -2.77 8.83 -3.13
C ALA A 45 -2.01 9.71 -4.13
N LEU A 46 -0.77 10.08 -3.80
CA LEU A 46 0.08 10.83 -4.71
C LEU A 46 0.38 10.03 -5.98
N ALA A 47 0.69 8.75 -5.84
CA ALA A 47 0.94 7.87 -6.98
C ALA A 47 -0.33 7.69 -7.83
N ALA A 48 -1.50 7.55 -7.21
CA ALA A 48 -2.76 7.44 -7.91
C ALA A 48 -3.07 8.68 -8.74
N HIS A 49 -2.77 9.85 -8.19
CA HIS A 49 -2.98 11.13 -8.89
C HIS A 49 -2.04 11.29 -10.09
N GLU A 50 -0.81 10.83 -9.99
CA GLU A 50 0.25 11.06 -10.99
C GLU A 50 0.36 9.94 -12.03
N THR A 51 -0.41 8.87 -11.92
CA THR A 51 -0.40 7.74 -12.86
C THR A 51 -1.77 7.53 -13.48
N THR A 52 -1.83 6.76 -14.58
CA THR A 52 -3.07 6.55 -15.32
C THR A 52 -3.48 5.09 -15.48
N THR A 53 -2.52 4.17 -15.55
CA THR A 53 -2.80 2.76 -15.92
C THR A 53 -2.23 1.74 -14.95
N ILE A 54 -1.12 2.03 -14.28
CA ILE A 54 -0.47 1.08 -13.38
C ILE A 54 -1.37 0.79 -12.17
N ARG A 55 -1.40 -0.46 -11.75
CA ARG A 55 -2.10 -0.87 -10.54
C ARG A 55 -1.27 -0.49 -9.32
N LEU A 56 -1.94 -0.07 -8.25
CA LEU A 56 -1.29 0.37 -7.02
C LEU A 56 -1.86 -0.45 -5.86
N GLY A 57 -1.00 -1.00 -5.03
CA GLY A 57 -1.45 -1.84 -3.95
C GLY A 57 -0.59 -1.74 -2.69
N THR A 58 -1.12 -2.24 -1.60
CA THR A 58 -0.38 -2.40 -0.36
C THR A 58 0.34 -3.75 -0.36
N GLY A 59 1.60 -3.72 -0.09
CA GLY A 59 2.38 -4.96 -0.02
C GLY A 59 3.27 -5.00 1.22
N VAL A 60 2.69 -5.22 2.41
CA VAL A 60 1.28 -5.49 2.70
C VAL A 60 0.69 -4.42 3.62
N LEU A 61 -0.63 -4.34 3.69
CA LEU A 61 -1.31 -3.58 4.73
C LEU A 61 -1.33 -4.40 6.02
N VAL A 62 -1.19 -3.73 7.15
CA VAL A 62 -1.30 -4.37 8.47
C VAL A 62 -2.68 -4.03 9.04
N PRO A 63 -3.67 -4.95 8.96
CA PRO A 63 -5.06 -4.64 9.32
C PRO A 63 -5.25 -4.23 10.77
N SER A 64 -4.42 -4.77 11.67
CA SER A 64 -4.52 -4.49 13.11
C SER A 64 -4.09 -3.06 13.50
N ASN A 65 -3.51 -2.30 12.57
CA ASN A 65 -3.05 -0.94 12.86
C ASN A 65 -4.18 0.10 12.76
N ARG A 66 -5.30 -0.29 12.16
CA ARG A 66 -6.48 0.58 11.97
C ARG A 66 -7.73 -0.23 12.16
N ILE A 67 -8.77 0.37 12.68
CA ILE A 67 -10.09 -0.30 12.72
C ILE A 67 -10.63 -0.42 11.29
N GLU A 68 -11.43 -1.43 11.03
CA GLU A 68 -11.87 -1.82 9.69
C GLU A 68 -12.52 -0.68 8.90
N PRO A 69 -13.44 0.14 9.48
CA PRO A 69 -14.04 1.23 8.72
C PRO A 69 -13.03 2.27 8.23
N VAL A 70 -11.95 2.50 8.99
CA VAL A 70 -10.89 3.45 8.60
C VAL A 70 -10.15 2.92 7.38
N THR A 71 -9.79 1.64 7.38
CA THR A 71 -9.15 0.98 6.24
C THR A 71 -10.06 1.00 5.01
N ALA A 72 -11.32 0.62 5.17
CA ALA A 72 -12.29 0.59 4.08
C ALA A 72 -12.47 1.98 3.45
N ASN A 73 -12.56 3.01 4.28
CA ASN A 73 -12.69 4.39 3.81
C ASN A 73 -11.46 4.83 3.01
N ALA A 74 -10.27 4.49 3.47
CA ALA A 74 -9.03 4.82 2.76
C ALA A 74 -8.98 4.18 1.38
N PHE A 75 -9.29 2.88 1.28
CA PHE A 75 -9.32 2.18 -0.01
C PHE A 75 -10.42 2.69 -0.93
N ALA A 76 -11.58 3.01 -0.40
CA ALA A 76 -12.65 3.62 -1.19
C ALA A 76 -12.21 4.97 -1.78
N SER A 77 -11.51 5.78 -0.99
CA SER A 77 -10.99 7.07 -1.41
C SER A 77 -9.93 6.90 -2.50
N LEU A 78 -9.00 5.95 -2.32
CA LEU A 78 -8.00 5.63 -3.33
C LEU A 78 -8.63 5.16 -4.63
N ASN A 79 -9.67 4.33 -4.55
CA ASN A 79 -10.36 3.84 -5.72
C ASN A 79 -11.07 4.98 -6.49
N ARG A 80 -11.49 6.02 -5.82
CA ARG A 80 -12.03 7.23 -6.48
C ARG A 80 -10.95 8.00 -7.22
N LEU A 81 -9.71 8.01 -6.72
CA LEU A 81 -8.57 8.63 -7.39
C LEU A 81 -8.10 7.80 -8.58
N ALA A 82 -8.11 6.48 -8.45
CA ALA A 82 -7.60 5.54 -9.45
C ALA A 82 -8.59 4.38 -9.65
N PRO A 83 -9.77 4.63 -10.27
CA PRO A 83 -10.82 3.62 -10.38
C PRO A 83 -10.35 2.32 -11.03
N GLY A 84 -10.59 1.20 -10.33
CA GLY A 84 -10.26 -0.13 -10.83
C GLY A 84 -8.78 -0.50 -10.82
N ARG A 85 -7.92 0.34 -10.23
CA ARG A 85 -6.47 0.11 -10.21
C ARG A 85 -5.90 -0.15 -8.81
N ILE A 86 -6.74 -0.22 -7.78
CA ILE A 86 -6.28 -0.35 -6.40
C ILE A 86 -6.38 -1.80 -5.96
N ASP A 87 -5.27 -2.33 -5.45
CA ASP A 87 -5.17 -3.69 -4.94
C ASP A 87 -4.93 -3.68 -3.42
N PHE A 88 -5.50 -4.66 -2.75
CA PHE A 88 -5.45 -4.79 -1.30
C PHE A 88 -4.63 -6.04 -0.91
N GLY A 89 -3.35 -5.84 -0.63
CA GLY A 89 -2.49 -6.88 -0.07
C GLY A 89 -2.44 -6.79 1.45
N VAL A 90 -2.61 -7.90 2.14
CA VAL A 90 -2.77 -7.96 3.60
C VAL A 90 -1.75 -8.92 4.21
N GLY A 91 -1.19 -8.55 5.36
CA GLY A 91 -0.28 -9.41 6.10
C GLY A 91 -0.37 -9.16 7.61
N THR A 92 0.29 -10.01 8.39
CA THR A 92 0.29 -9.91 9.86
C THR A 92 1.12 -8.73 10.37
N GLY A 93 2.01 -8.18 9.55
CA GLY A 93 2.79 -7.00 9.90
C GLY A 93 3.95 -7.26 10.86
N PHE A 94 4.64 -8.35 10.69
CA PHE A 94 5.73 -8.74 11.59
C PHE A 94 6.74 -7.60 11.83
N THR A 95 7.36 -7.09 10.78
CA THR A 95 8.36 -6.01 10.88
C THR A 95 7.71 -4.69 11.33
N ALA A 96 6.59 -4.33 10.73
CA ALA A 96 5.91 -3.07 11.03
C ALA A 96 5.49 -2.99 12.50
N ARG A 97 4.92 -4.06 13.04
CA ARG A 97 4.49 -4.09 14.44
C ARG A 97 5.68 -4.08 15.39
N ARG A 98 6.74 -4.81 15.07
CA ARG A 98 7.95 -4.81 15.89
C ARG A 98 8.61 -3.43 15.96
N THR A 99 8.64 -2.71 14.88
CA THR A 99 9.17 -1.34 14.84
C THR A 99 8.41 -0.42 15.79
N MET A 100 7.10 -0.64 15.97
CA MET A 100 6.27 0.11 16.92
C MET A 100 6.34 -0.43 18.35
N GLY A 101 7.12 -1.48 18.61
CA GLY A 101 7.18 -2.13 19.91
C GLY A 101 5.99 -3.05 20.21
N LEU A 102 5.24 -3.45 19.19
CA LEU A 102 4.07 -4.30 19.33
C LEU A 102 4.39 -5.74 18.93
N GLY A 103 3.72 -6.69 19.58
CA GLY A 103 3.84 -8.11 19.23
C GLY A 103 3.18 -8.47 17.91
N ALA A 104 3.59 -9.60 17.34
CA ALA A 104 2.96 -10.13 16.12
C ALA A 104 1.49 -10.50 16.38
N ILE A 105 0.66 -10.35 15.35
CA ILE A 105 -0.74 -10.75 15.40
C ILE A 105 -0.88 -12.15 14.79
N PRO A 106 -1.56 -13.10 15.47
CA PRO A 106 -1.82 -14.40 14.88
C PRO A 106 -2.61 -14.30 13.58
N LEU A 107 -2.28 -15.15 12.62
CA LEU A 107 -2.93 -15.15 11.31
C LEU A 107 -4.47 -15.22 11.41
N ALA A 108 -4.97 -15.98 12.37
CA ALA A 108 -6.42 -16.12 12.58
C ALA A 108 -7.12 -14.77 12.89
N ARG A 109 -6.40 -13.81 13.47
CA ARG A 109 -6.94 -12.47 13.81
C ARG A 109 -6.84 -11.48 12.66
N THR A 110 -6.19 -11.82 11.56
CA THR A 110 -6.12 -10.97 10.36
C THR A 110 -7.24 -11.28 9.36
N LYS A 111 -8.00 -12.33 9.60
CA LYS A 111 -9.16 -12.66 8.76
C LYS A 111 -10.26 -11.63 8.98
N VAL A 112 -10.70 -11.08 7.91
CA VAL A 112 -11.81 -10.14 7.88
C VAL A 112 -13.11 -10.91 7.70
#